data_2965dc3645affa3bfba06d9772530276
#
_entry.id   2965dc3645affa3bfba06d9772530276
#
_cell.length_a   1.000
_cell.length_b   1.000
_cell.length_c   1.000
_cell.angle_alpha   90.00
_cell.angle_beta   90.00
_cell.angle_gamma   90.00
#
_symmetry.space_group_name_H-M   'P 1'
#
loop_
_entity.id
_entity.type
_entity.pdbx_description
1 polymer ?
#
loop_
_entity_poly.entity_id
_entity_poly.type
_entity_poly.pdbx_seq_one_letter_code
_entity_poly.pdbx_strand_id
1 'polypeptide(L)'
;MYGAAVASRPPGTCARIVALDLVAQAEMQAAEGSIEQACATWGRAIDHMDGVQSARTRKAVGSMRRDLSSFRTRGLRCAAELDERARDFLSNRR
;
A
#
# COMPACT_ATOMS: atom_id res chain seq x y z
N MET A 1 -7.90 24.09 12.40
CA MET A 1 -7.02 23.81 12.36
C MET A 1 -6.11 22.84 11.64
N TYR A 2 -6.55 21.63 11.41
CA TYR A 2 -5.69 20.65 10.78
C TYR A 2 -5.40 20.95 9.32
N GLY A 3 -6.36 21.53 8.63
CA GLY A 3 -6.19 21.81 7.23
C GLY A 3 -5.02 22.70 6.92
N ALA A 4 -4.82 23.69 7.77
CA ALA A 4 -3.74 24.64 7.55
C ALA A 4 -2.37 23.96 7.70
N ALA A 5 -2.25 23.08 8.67
CA ALA A 5 -0.98 22.39 8.89
C ALA A 5 -0.65 21.48 7.73
N VAL A 6 -1.66 20.78 7.20
CA VAL A 6 -1.46 19.87 6.08
C VAL A 6 -1.07 20.64 4.82
N ALA A 7 -1.70 21.78 4.60
CA ALA A 7 -1.44 22.55 3.40
C ALA A 7 -0.01 23.06 3.30
N SER A 8 0.67 23.19 4.43
CA SER A 8 2.03 23.69 4.42
C SER A 8 3.06 22.63 4.09
N ARG A 9 2.66 21.37 3.96
CA ARG A 9 3.61 20.28 3.69
C ARG A 9 3.79 20.05 2.20
N PRO A 10 5.00 19.63 1.80
CA PRO A 10 5.24 19.26 0.41
C PRO A 10 4.34 18.08 0.01
N PRO A 11 3.73 18.14 -1.18
CA PRO A 11 2.79 17.08 -1.59
C PRO A 11 3.39 15.68 -1.59
N GLY A 12 4.64 15.53 -2.03
CA GLY A 12 5.27 14.22 -2.06
C GLY A 12 5.43 13.61 -0.69
N THR A 13 5.78 14.43 0.29
CA THR A 13 5.94 13.96 1.65
C THR A 13 4.62 13.48 2.23
N CYS A 14 3.56 14.24 1.99
CA CYS A 14 2.23 13.86 2.45
C CYS A 14 1.79 12.54 1.86
N ALA A 15 1.97 12.38 0.55
CA ALA A 15 1.55 11.16 -0.11
C ALA A 15 2.26 9.93 0.46
N ARG A 16 3.55 10.07 0.73
CA ARG A 16 4.33 8.96 1.28
C ARG A 16 3.85 8.59 2.68
N ILE A 17 3.61 9.59 3.52
CA ILE A 17 3.15 9.34 4.88
C ILE A 17 1.80 8.67 4.88
N VAL A 18 0.88 9.16 4.05
CA VAL A 18 -0.45 8.58 3.95
C VAL A 18 -0.37 7.14 3.45
N ALA A 19 0.49 6.89 2.46
CA ALA A 19 0.64 5.55 1.92
C ALA A 19 1.14 4.57 2.98
N LEU A 20 2.12 4.97 3.76
CA LEU A 20 2.65 4.09 4.79
C LEU A 20 1.65 3.85 5.91
N ASP A 21 0.85 4.85 6.25
CA ASP A 21 -0.22 4.68 7.21
C ASP A 21 -1.27 3.69 6.72
N LEU A 22 -1.61 3.77 5.44
CA LEU A 22 -2.57 2.85 4.85
C LEU A 22 -2.04 1.41 4.86
N VAL A 23 -0.74 1.24 4.59
CA VAL A 23 -0.16 -0.09 4.65
C VAL A 23 -0.28 -0.66 6.05
N ALA A 24 0.02 0.12 7.07
CA ALA A 24 -0.09 -0.32 8.44
C ALA A 24 -1.53 -0.69 8.79
N GLN A 25 -2.47 0.13 8.34
CA GLN A 25 -3.88 -0.14 8.57
C GLN A 25 -4.32 -1.44 7.90
N ALA A 26 -3.87 -1.65 6.67
CA ALA A 26 -4.21 -2.87 5.94
C ALA A 26 -3.65 -4.11 6.64
N GLU A 27 -2.44 -4.00 7.19
CA GLU A 27 -1.86 -5.12 7.92
C GLU A 27 -2.69 -5.49 9.13
N MET A 28 -3.20 -4.49 9.82
CA MET A 28 -4.08 -4.75 10.95
C MET A 28 -5.38 -5.40 10.51
N GLN A 29 -5.95 -4.92 9.42
CA GLN A 29 -7.19 -5.49 8.89
C GLN A 29 -6.99 -6.95 8.48
N ALA A 30 -5.86 -7.25 7.87
CA ALA A 30 -5.55 -8.61 7.46
C ALA A 30 -5.38 -9.51 8.68
N ALA A 31 -4.75 -9.00 9.73
CA ALA A 31 -4.56 -9.77 10.95
C ALA A 31 -5.89 -10.08 11.63
N GLU A 32 -6.87 -9.22 11.43
CA GLU A 32 -8.21 -9.43 12.00
C GLU A 32 -9.07 -10.34 11.13
N GLY A 33 -8.58 -10.75 9.98
CA GLY A 33 -9.34 -11.60 9.09
C GLY A 33 -10.12 -10.86 8.02
N SER A 34 -10.06 -9.54 8.02
CA SER A 34 -10.77 -8.72 7.03
C SER A 34 -9.93 -8.57 5.77
N ILE A 35 -9.75 -9.69 5.05
CA ILE A 35 -8.80 -9.74 3.94
C ILE A 35 -9.21 -8.83 2.78
N GLU A 36 -10.50 -8.83 2.42
CA GLU A 36 -10.95 -8.00 1.32
C GLU A 36 -10.77 -6.52 1.63
N GLN A 37 -11.05 -6.15 2.87
CA GLN A 37 -10.87 -4.78 3.30
C GLN A 37 -9.39 -4.40 3.29
N ALA A 38 -8.54 -5.32 3.74
CA ALA A 38 -7.10 -5.09 3.71
C ALA A 38 -6.61 -4.89 2.28
N CYS A 39 -7.11 -5.68 1.34
CA CYS A 39 -6.74 -5.53 -0.07
C CYS A 39 -7.16 -4.18 -0.60
N ALA A 40 -8.36 -3.72 -0.26
CA ALA A 40 -8.81 -2.41 -0.70
C ALA A 40 -7.93 -1.31 -0.13
N THR A 41 -7.55 -1.43 1.13
CA THR A 41 -6.70 -0.45 1.79
C THR A 41 -5.30 -0.43 1.17
N TRP A 42 -4.73 -1.60 0.91
CA TRP A 42 -3.43 -1.69 0.23
C TRP A 42 -3.49 -1.08 -1.16
N GLY A 43 -4.60 -1.29 -1.89
CA GLY A 43 -4.77 -0.68 -3.20
C GLY A 43 -4.71 0.83 -3.14
N ARG A 44 -5.36 1.40 -2.14
CA ARG A 44 -5.31 2.85 -1.93
C ARG A 44 -3.89 3.30 -1.58
N ALA A 45 -3.16 2.49 -0.82
CA ALA A 45 -1.78 2.82 -0.48
C ALA A 45 -0.92 2.88 -1.74
N ILE A 46 -1.09 1.92 -2.64
CA ILE A 46 -0.33 1.92 -3.89
C ILE A 46 -0.68 3.14 -4.73
N ASP A 47 -1.96 3.53 -4.75
CA ASP A 47 -2.36 4.74 -5.47
C ASP A 47 -1.63 5.97 -4.96
N HIS A 48 -1.46 6.07 -3.66
CA HIS A 48 -0.73 7.20 -3.07
C HIS A 48 0.76 7.11 -3.29
N MET A 49 1.27 5.90 -3.54
CA MET A 49 2.70 5.71 -3.81
C MET A 49 3.06 5.95 -5.26
N ASP A 50 2.07 6.06 -6.13
CA ASP A 50 2.31 6.23 -7.56
C ASP A 50 3.19 7.45 -7.78
N GLY A 51 4.32 7.22 -8.44
CA GLY A 51 5.28 8.29 -8.68
C GLY A 51 6.23 8.55 -7.53
N VAL A 52 6.07 7.86 -6.40
CA VAL A 52 6.94 8.04 -5.24
C VAL A 52 7.76 6.77 -5.05
N GLN A 53 8.99 6.78 -5.58
CA GLN A 53 9.87 5.61 -5.53
C GLN A 53 10.95 5.85 -4.50
N SER A 54 10.67 5.54 -3.25
CA SER A 54 11.65 5.63 -2.19
C SER A 54 11.93 4.23 -1.63
N ALA A 55 13.04 4.11 -0.91
CA ALA A 55 13.38 2.82 -0.31
C ALA A 55 12.29 2.35 0.63
N ARG A 56 11.66 3.26 1.34
CA ARG A 56 10.60 2.91 2.28
C ARG A 56 9.35 2.39 1.59
N THR A 57 8.92 3.07 0.53
CA THR A 57 7.72 2.62 -0.18
C THR A 57 7.97 1.30 -0.87
N ARG A 58 9.17 1.11 -1.43
CA ARG A 58 9.50 -0.16 -2.08
C ARG A 58 9.54 -1.30 -1.07
N LYS A 59 10.09 -1.03 0.11
CA LYS A 59 10.14 -2.05 1.16
C LYS A 59 8.72 -2.39 1.64
N ALA A 60 7.88 -1.38 1.78
CA ALA A 60 6.50 -1.60 2.20
C ALA A 60 5.74 -2.45 1.20
N VAL A 61 5.93 -2.18 -0.11
CA VAL A 61 5.27 -2.95 -1.14
C VAL A 61 5.80 -4.38 -1.19
N GLY A 62 7.10 -4.56 -0.96
CA GLY A 62 7.68 -5.90 -0.89
C GLY A 62 7.08 -6.71 0.24
N SER A 63 6.90 -6.08 1.40
CA SER A 63 6.27 -6.74 2.54
C SER A 63 4.81 -7.08 2.24
N MET A 64 4.12 -6.17 1.56
CA MET A 64 2.74 -6.39 1.13
C MET A 64 2.62 -7.64 0.25
N ARG A 65 3.55 -7.78 -0.71
CA ARG A 65 3.52 -8.95 -1.60
C ARG A 65 3.70 -10.25 -0.83
N ARG A 66 4.52 -10.22 0.20
CA ARG A 66 4.75 -11.40 1.02
C ARG A 66 3.45 -11.81 1.72
N ASP A 67 2.74 -10.83 2.27
CA ASP A 67 1.46 -11.10 2.92
C ASP A 67 0.42 -11.57 1.91
N LEU A 68 0.40 -10.95 0.73
CA LEU A 68 -0.57 -11.31 -0.30
C LEU A 68 -0.35 -12.71 -0.83
N SER A 69 0.88 -13.20 -0.82
CA SER A 69 1.18 -14.54 -1.28
C SER A 69 0.34 -15.58 -0.54
N SER A 70 0.21 -15.40 0.75
CA SER A 70 -0.58 -16.29 1.58
C SER A 70 -2.06 -16.27 1.17
N PHE A 71 -2.59 -15.08 0.87
CA PHE A 71 -4.00 -14.94 0.49
C PHE A 71 -4.26 -15.44 -0.91
N ARG A 72 -3.30 -15.30 -1.80
CA ARG A 72 -3.43 -15.84 -3.15
C ARG A 72 -3.57 -17.36 -3.13
N THR A 73 -2.87 -17.99 -2.23
CA THR A 73 -2.93 -19.44 -2.07
C THR A 73 -4.34 -19.87 -1.70
N ARG A 74 -5.09 -19.00 -1.04
CA ARG A 74 -6.48 -19.27 -0.68
C ARG A 74 -7.46 -19.04 -1.83
N GLY A 75 -6.96 -18.56 -2.97
CA GLY A 75 -7.80 -18.34 -4.12
C GLY A 75 -8.53 -17.01 -4.14
N LEU A 76 -8.07 -16.05 -3.35
CA LEU A 76 -8.70 -14.72 -3.30
C LEU A 76 -8.28 -13.90 -4.50
N ARG A 77 -9.27 -13.55 -5.32
CA ARG A 77 -9.01 -12.80 -6.54
C ARG A 77 -8.45 -11.41 -6.24
N CYS A 78 -8.98 -10.74 -5.22
CA CYS A 78 -8.50 -9.40 -4.90
C CYS A 78 -7.03 -9.41 -4.52
N ALA A 79 -6.57 -10.46 -3.87
CA ALA A 79 -5.16 -10.57 -3.52
C ALA A 79 -4.29 -10.76 -4.76
N ALA A 80 -4.75 -11.55 -5.71
CA ALA A 80 -4.01 -11.77 -6.94
C ALA A 80 -3.89 -10.49 -7.76
N GLU A 81 -4.98 -9.76 -7.90
CA GLU A 81 -4.97 -8.50 -8.63
C GLU A 81 -4.08 -7.47 -7.97
N LEU A 82 -4.14 -7.40 -6.67
CA LEU A 82 -3.32 -6.44 -5.93
C LEU A 82 -1.84 -6.79 -6.02
N ASP A 83 -1.53 -8.08 -5.98
CA ASP A 83 -0.14 -8.52 -6.11
C ASP A 83 0.44 -8.12 -7.47
N GLU A 84 -0.37 -8.18 -8.52
CA GLU A 84 0.08 -7.72 -9.83
C GLU A 84 0.42 -6.24 -9.82
N ARG A 85 -0.44 -5.43 -9.20
CA ARG A 85 -0.16 -4.00 -9.09
C ARG A 85 1.12 -3.75 -8.29
N ALA A 86 1.30 -4.49 -7.22
CA ALA A 86 2.49 -4.35 -6.38
C ALA A 86 3.75 -4.73 -7.16
N ARG A 87 3.67 -5.80 -7.95
CA ARG A 87 4.80 -6.22 -8.76
C ARG A 87 5.13 -5.16 -9.81
N ASP A 88 4.11 -4.58 -10.43
CA ASP A 88 4.34 -3.52 -11.42
C ASP A 88 5.02 -2.32 -10.77
N PHE A 89 4.59 -1.96 -9.57
CA PHE A 89 5.20 -0.86 -8.86
C PHE A 89 6.69 -1.11 -8.62
N LEU A 90 7.04 -2.32 -8.20
CA LEU A 90 8.42 -2.66 -7.92
C LEU A 90 9.26 -2.79 -9.18
N SER A 91 8.64 -3.18 -10.29
CA SER A 91 9.34 -3.31 -11.56
C SER A 91 9.62 -1.96 -12.19
N ASN A 92 8.82 -0.97 -11.87
CA ASN A 92 8.93 0.35 -12.46
C ASN A 92 10.02 1.15 -11.75
N ARG A 93 11.23 0.96 -12.17
CA ARG A 93 12.38 1.65 -11.57
C ARG A 93 12.71 2.91 -12.30
N ARG A 94 12.81 3.98 -11.59
CA ARG A 94 13.23 5.23 -12.19
C ARG A 94 13.82 6.13 -11.17
#